data_df5eff28c21460df52c51822b6546c96
#
_entry.id   df5eff28c21460df52c51822b6546c96
#
_cell.length_a   1.000
_cell.length_b   1.000
_cell.length_c   1.000
_cell.angle_alpha   90.00
_cell.angle_beta   90.00
_cell.angle_gamma   90.00
#
_symmetry.space_group_name_H-M   'P 1'
#
loop_
_entity.id
_entity.type
_entity.pdbx_description
1 polymer ?
#
loop_
_entity_poly.entity_id
_entity_poly.type
_entity_poly.pdbx_seq_one_letter_code
_entity_poly.pdbx_strand_id
1 'polypeptide(L)'
;MAVSIDLAPNHKLGLTVANPILLGCGAIGYGEATPNGLNLADVGAAVIGPILSASRGGATPPRLAHVIGGIVLETGMQNRGVGKVVQNFARLWPRLGCPVVAQVADDRASILARTLGRLQTVEGLHGLELLPPPNADASLVTALVRTAERACDLPIWVKLPLAHAAALAPVAVEAGAVGLVVGQAPVGAALRTVDGQHRPVRGALYGPLAFPPMLAALLAVAALGLPATLIASGGIHTGEQVRQALAAGAAAVQIDSAVWVEPGLPGRLVRG
;
A
#
# COMPACT_ATOMS: atom_id res chain seq x y z
N MET A 1 21.18 -2.79 -18.62
CA MET A 1 19.97 -3.60 -18.80
C MET A 1 19.09 -3.35 -17.58
N ALA A 2 17.85 -2.93 -17.76
CA ALA A 2 16.91 -2.81 -16.62
C ALA A 2 16.72 -4.21 -16.04
N VAL A 3 17.02 -4.39 -14.77
CA VAL A 3 16.81 -5.66 -14.06
C VAL A 3 15.31 -5.73 -13.78
N SER A 4 14.60 -6.61 -14.49
CA SER A 4 13.20 -6.91 -14.16
C SER A 4 13.14 -7.68 -12.85
N ILE A 5 12.16 -7.35 -12.01
CA ILE A 5 11.97 -7.93 -10.68
C ILE A 5 10.64 -8.65 -10.69
N ASP A 6 10.62 -9.93 -10.29
CA ASP A 6 9.36 -10.63 -10.04
C ASP A 6 8.97 -10.46 -8.57
N LEU A 7 7.84 -9.81 -8.34
CA LEU A 7 7.30 -9.57 -7.00
C LEU A 7 6.45 -10.75 -6.47
N ALA A 8 6.15 -11.74 -7.32
CA ALA A 8 5.39 -12.94 -6.94
C ALA A 8 5.98 -14.22 -7.59
N PRO A 9 7.29 -14.52 -7.36
CA PRO A 9 8.00 -15.58 -8.07
C PRO A 9 7.43 -16.98 -7.83
N ASN A 10 6.71 -17.19 -6.73
CA ASN A 10 6.11 -18.46 -6.36
C ASN A 10 4.62 -18.54 -6.71
N HIS A 11 4.08 -17.53 -7.42
CA HIS A 11 2.68 -17.50 -7.82
C HIS A 11 2.52 -17.84 -9.32
N LYS A 12 1.47 -18.62 -9.69
CA LYS A 12 1.22 -19.06 -11.08
C LYS A 12 1.17 -17.94 -12.11
N LEU A 13 0.73 -16.74 -11.72
CA LEU A 13 0.66 -15.57 -12.60
C LEU A 13 1.93 -14.71 -12.55
N GLY A 14 2.72 -14.81 -11.47
CA GLY A 14 3.83 -13.90 -11.23
C GLY A 14 3.40 -12.42 -11.16
N LEU A 15 4.33 -11.53 -10.91
CA LEU A 15 4.20 -10.10 -11.17
C LEU A 15 5.58 -9.50 -11.46
N THR A 16 5.95 -9.47 -12.74
CA THR A 16 7.21 -8.86 -13.15
C THR A 16 7.07 -7.34 -13.34
N VAL A 17 7.95 -6.59 -12.71
CA VAL A 17 8.01 -5.12 -12.78
C VAL A 17 9.34 -4.66 -13.39
N ALA A 18 9.31 -3.52 -14.08
CA ALA A 18 10.48 -2.99 -14.79
C ALA A 18 11.56 -2.39 -13.87
N ASN A 19 11.18 -2.02 -12.64
CA ASN A 19 12.06 -1.40 -11.64
C ASN A 19 11.46 -1.53 -10.24
N PRO A 20 12.22 -1.32 -9.15
CA PRO A 20 11.76 -1.50 -7.79
C PRO A 20 10.91 -0.36 -7.22
N ILE A 21 10.61 0.69 -7.99
CA ILE A 21 9.88 1.85 -7.50
C ILE A 21 8.40 1.67 -7.80
N LEU A 22 7.60 1.47 -6.76
CA LEU A 22 6.16 1.31 -6.83
C LEU A 22 5.46 2.55 -6.28
N LEU A 23 4.24 2.82 -6.74
CA LEU A 23 3.38 3.81 -6.08
C LEU A 23 2.52 3.13 -5.02
N GLY A 24 2.53 3.67 -3.81
CA GLY A 24 1.67 3.24 -2.72
C GLY A 24 0.22 3.72 -2.90
N CYS A 25 -0.70 3.07 -2.19
CA CYS A 25 -2.11 3.45 -2.19
C CYS A 25 -2.30 4.89 -1.70
N GLY A 26 -3.09 5.67 -2.43
CA GLY A 26 -3.34 7.09 -2.18
C GLY A 26 -2.55 8.03 -3.10
N ALA A 27 -1.51 7.54 -3.81
CA ALA A 27 -0.72 8.36 -4.73
C ALA A 27 -1.54 8.83 -5.94
N ILE A 28 -2.39 7.96 -6.49
CA ILE A 28 -3.15 8.23 -7.73
C ILE A 28 -4.66 7.90 -7.62
N GLY A 29 -5.20 7.77 -6.42
CA GLY A 29 -6.60 7.39 -6.21
C GLY A 29 -6.92 6.01 -6.77
N TYR A 30 -7.89 5.92 -7.69
CA TYR A 30 -8.21 4.69 -8.44
C TYR A 30 -7.63 4.71 -9.87
N GLY A 31 -6.62 5.54 -10.12
CA GLY A 31 -6.00 5.77 -11.42
C GLY A 31 -6.44 7.07 -12.10
N GLU A 32 -7.43 7.79 -11.54
CA GLU A 32 -7.95 9.05 -12.08
C GLU A 32 -7.20 10.30 -11.62
N ALA A 33 -6.44 10.20 -10.54
CA ALA A 33 -5.84 11.35 -9.87
C ALA A 33 -4.30 11.36 -10.02
N THR A 34 -3.80 11.25 -11.26
CA THR A 34 -2.37 11.33 -11.51
C THR A 34 -1.87 12.77 -11.36
N PRO A 35 -0.98 13.09 -10.39
CA PRO A 35 -0.42 14.43 -10.25
C PRO A 35 0.36 14.88 -11.49
N ASN A 36 0.30 16.18 -11.80
CA ASN A 36 1.09 16.75 -12.90
C ASN A 36 2.58 16.54 -12.64
N GLY A 37 3.30 15.98 -13.63
CA GLY A 37 4.74 15.66 -13.52
C GLY A 37 5.02 14.23 -13.04
N LEU A 38 4.01 13.46 -12.62
CA LEU A 38 4.16 12.02 -12.42
C LEU A 38 3.94 11.28 -13.75
N ASN A 39 4.93 10.49 -14.15
CA ASN A 39 4.81 9.59 -15.30
C ASN A 39 4.68 8.15 -14.82
N LEU A 40 3.55 7.53 -15.07
CA LEU A 40 3.28 6.14 -14.62
C LEU A 40 4.13 5.09 -15.36
N ALA A 41 4.67 5.42 -16.54
CA ALA A 41 5.60 4.53 -17.23
C ALA A 41 6.99 4.44 -16.54
N ASP A 42 7.30 5.38 -15.64
CA ASP A 42 8.55 5.37 -14.87
C ASP A 42 8.48 4.47 -13.63
N VAL A 43 7.30 3.93 -13.26
CA VAL A 43 7.14 3.12 -12.05
C VAL A 43 6.96 1.63 -12.37
N GLY A 44 7.43 0.77 -11.46
CA GLY A 44 7.31 -0.67 -11.60
C GLY A 44 5.87 -1.16 -11.49
N ALA A 45 5.08 -0.59 -10.60
CA ALA A 45 3.65 -0.85 -10.44
C ALA A 45 2.97 0.27 -9.63
N ALA A 46 1.65 0.36 -9.71
CA ALA A 46 0.86 1.30 -8.93
C ALA A 46 -0.22 0.60 -8.10
N VAL A 47 -0.33 1.00 -6.82
CA VAL A 47 -1.39 0.52 -5.92
C VAL A 47 -2.53 1.52 -5.91
N ILE A 48 -3.71 1.08 -6.33
CA ILE A 48 -4.95 1.87 -6.33
C ILE A 48 -5.81 1.56 -5.11
N GLY A 49 -6.61 2.52 -4.67
CA GLY A 49 -7.53 2.29 -3.56
C GLY A 49 -7.47 3.38 -2.48
N PRO A 50 -7.90 3.06 -1.23
CA PRO A 50 -8.39 1.75 -0.78
C PRO A 50 -9.78 1.41 -1.35
N ILE A 51 -10.02 0.12 -1.57
CA ILE A 51 -11.31 -0.39 -2.04
C ILE A 51 -11.98 -1.17 -0.90
N LEU A 52 -13.23 -0.83 -0.61
CA LEU A 52 -14.07 -1.56 0.34
C LEU A 52 -15.39 -1.96 -0.33
N SER A 53 -16.09 -2.90 0.25
CA SER A 53 -17.41 -3.33 -0.20
C SER A 53 -18.41 -2.16 -0.27
N ALA A 54 -18.49 -1.37 0.80
CA ALA A 54 -19.38 -0.22 0.91
C ALA A 54 -18.62 1.11 0.81
N SER A 55 -19.27 2.15 0.30
CA SER A 55 -18.70 3.50 0.31
C SER A 55 -18.61 4.07 1.71
N ARG A 56 -17.57 4.90 1.96
CA ARG A 56 -17.39 5.68 3.19
C ARG A 56 -17.10 7.13 2.84
N GLY A 57 -17.74 8.08 3.51
CA GLY A 57 -17.56 9.52 3.32
C GLY A 57 -16.23 10.07 3.85
N GLY A 58 -15.51 9.27 4.65
CA GLY A 58 -14.27 9.68 5.29
C GLY A 58 -14.48 10.36 6.65
N ALA A 59 -13.37 10.79 7.28
CA ALA A 59 -13.40 11.45 8.58
C ALA A 59 -13.96 12.87 8.49
N THR A 60 -14.48 13.38 9.61
CA THR A 60 -14.92 14.78 9.74
C THR A 60 -13.71 15.72 9.84
N PRO A 61 -13.69 16.88 9.16
CA PRO A 61 -12.63 17.87 9.31
C PRO A 61 -12.48 18.40 10.75
N PRO A 62 -11.26 18.78 11.18
CA PRO A 62 -10.00 18.76 10.42
C PRO A 62 -9.41 17.35 10.28
N ARG A 63 -8.98 17.00 9.06
CA ARG A 63 -8.42 15.68 8.73
C ARG A 63 -6.91 15.62 8.67
N LEU A 64 -6.26 16.79 8.63
CA LEU A 64 -4.83 16.93 8.44
C LEU A 64 -4.23 17.92 9.42
N ALA A 65 -3.12 17.55 10.04
CA ALA A 65 -2.28 18.43 10.81
C ALA A 65 -0.81 18.26 10.40
N HIS A 66 -0.09 19.38 10.27
CA HIS A 66 1.35 19.38 10.03
C HIS A 66 2.09 19.07 11.33
N VAL A 67 3.16 18.28 11.21
CA VAL A 67 4.13 18.01 12.27
C VAL A 67 5.54 18.18 11.71
N ILE A 68 6.55 18.31 12.59
CA ILE A 68 7.94 18.36 12.15
C ILE A 68 8.28 17.06 11.44
N GLY A 69 8.69 17.15 10.18
CA GLY A 69 9.07 16.01 9.34
C GLY A 69 7.90 15.23 8.73
N GLY A 70 6.66 15.78 8.76
CA GLY A 70 5.55 15.09 8.10
C GLY A 70 4.17 15.68 8.38
N ILE A 71 3.17 14.83 8.25
CA ILE A 71 1.76 15.14 8.52
C ILE A 71 1.09 13.99 9.27
N VAL A 72 0.10 14.33 10.08
CA VAL A 72 -0.92 13.38 10.57
C VAL A 72 -2.14 13.55 9.70
N LEU A 73 -2.60 12.47 9.07
CA LEU A 73 -3.73 12.46 8.15
C LEU A 73 -4.74 11.39 8.55
N GLU A 74 -6.00 11.82 8.76
CA GLU A 74 -7.13 10.94 9.00
C GLU A 74 -8.06 10.94 7.78
N THR A 75 -7.98 9.90 6.97
CA THR A 75 -8.86 9.74 5.79
C THR A 75 -10.23 9.14 6.17
N GLY A 76 -10.33 8.43 7.30
CA GLY A 76 -11.50 7.64 7.66
C GLY A 76 -11.80 6.54 6.65
N MET A 77 -10.77 6.03 5.94
CA MET A 77 -10.90 5.06 4.85
C MET A 77 -11.90 5.52 3.79
N GLN A 78 -11.86 6.81 3.43
CA GLN A 78 -12.75 7.37 2.40
C GLN A 78 -12.63 6.59 1.10
N ASN A 79 -13.75 6.08 0.60
CA ASN A 79 -13.79 5.32 -0.64
C ASN A 79 -15.19 5.32 -1.25
N ARG A 80 -15.29 4.92 -2.52
CA ARG A 80 -16.53 4.94 -3.28
C ARG A 80 -17.34 3.64 -3.21
N GLY A 81 -16.78 2.58 -2.59
CA GLY A 81 -17.31 1.22 -2.62
C GLY A 81 -16.98 0.50 -3.93
N VAL A 82 -16.71 -0.80 -3.86
CA VAL A 82 -16.21 -1.60 -5.00
C VAL A 82 -17.11 -1.48 -6.26
N GLY A 83 -18.42 -1.42 -6.10
CA GLY A 83 -19.35 -1.31 -7.24
C GLY A 83 -19.10 -0.04 -8.06
N LYS A 84 -19.01 1.12 -7.40
CA LYS A 84 -18.76 2.41 -8.08
C LYS A 84 -17.31 2.52 -8.56
N VAL A 85 -16.36 1.92 -7.83
CA VAL A 85 -14.95 1.90 -8.26
C VAL A 85 -14.82 1.14 -9.58
N VAL A 86 -15.34 -0.06 -9.69
CA VAL A 86 -15.32 -0.85 -10.92
C VAL A 86 -16.06 -0.13 -12.06
N GLN A 87 -17.27 0.36 -11.80
CA GLN A 87 -18.09 1.04 -12.81
C GLN A 87 -17.38 2.26 -13.42
N ASN A 88 -16.71 3.07 -12.59
CA ASN A 88 -16.19 4.37 -13.01
C ASN A 88 -14.74 4.31 -13.47
N PHE A 89 -13.91 3.41 -12.91
CA PHE A 89 -12.45 3.48 -13.05
C PHE A 89 -11.80 2.24 -13.68
N ALA A 90 -12.46 1.07 -13.71
CA ALA A 90 -11.86 -0.16 -14.23
C ALA A 90 -11.31 -0.02 -15.67
N ARG A 91 -11.95 0.79 -16.51
CA ARG A 91 -11.50 1.04 -17.90
C ARG A 91 -10.17 1.78 -18.01
N LEU A 92 -9.70 2.42 -16.92
CA LEU A 92 -8.42 3.11 -16.88
C LEU A 92 -7.26 2.13 -16.67
N TRP A 93 -7.46 1.08 -15.88
CA TRP A 93 -6.39 0.22 -15.37
C TRP A 93 -5.53 -0.44 -16.47
N PRO A 94 -6.10 -1.02 -17.54
CA PRO A 94 -5.28 -1.56 -18.64
C PRO A 94 -4.46 -0.51 -19.41
N ARG A 95 -4.72 0.79 -19.18
CA ARG A 95 -4.12 1.91 -19.91
C ARG A 95 -3.18 2.75 -19.07
N LEU A 96 -2.95 2.40 -17.78
CA LEU A 96 -2.11 3.21 -16.89
C LEU A 96 -0.61 3.15 -17.22
N GLY A 97 -0.18 2.22 -18.08
CA GLY A 97 1.22 2.12 -18.52
C GLY A 97 2.14 1.40 -17.54
N CYS A 98 1.60 0.91 -16.42
CA CYS A 98 2.30 0.06 -15.44
C CYS A 98 1.33 -0.98 -14.87
N PRO A 99 1.80 -2.09 -14.30
CA PRO A 99 0.99 -3.03 -13.55
C PRO A 99 0.21 -2.36 -12.42
N VAL A 100 -1.04 -2.79 -12.22
CA VAL A 100 -1.94 -2.24 -11.21
C VAL A 100 -2.27 -3.26 -10.15
N VAL A 101 -2.09 -2.90 -8.87
CA VAL A 101 -2.43 -3.68 -7.69
C VAL A 101 -3.59 -2.99 -6.97
N ALA A 102 -4.63 -3.72 -6.60
CA ALA A 102 -5.76 -3.15 -5.85
C ALA A 102 -5.57 -3.34 -4.35
N GLN A 103 -5.51 -2.24 -3.59
CA GLN A 103 -5.54 -2.32 -2.13
C GLN A 103 -6.99 -2.51 -1.66
N VAL A 104 -7.24 -3.60 -0.89
CA VAL A 104 -8.54 -3.93 -0.31
C VAL A 104 -8.46 -3.91 1.21
N ALA A 105 -9.41 -3.23 1.85
CA ALA A 105 -9.37 -2.95 3.29
C ALA A 105 -10.63 -3.40 4.04
N ASP A 106 -11.38 -4.37 3.51
CA ASP A 106 -12.48 -5.01 4.25
C ASP A 106 -11.91 -5.86 5.41
N ASP A 107 -12.46 -5.67 6.60
CA ASP A 107 -12.00 -6.26 7.86
C ASP A 107 -12.77 -7.54 8.27
N ARG A 108 -13.73 -7.98 7.44
CA ARG A 108 -14.50 -9.20 7.64
C ARG A 108 -14.41 -10.12 6.44
N ALA A 109 -14.06 -11.38 6.67
CA ALA A 109 -13.86 -12.39 5.63
C ALA A 109 -15.04 -12.50 4.63
N SER A 110 -16.28 -12.53 5.13
CA SER A 110 -17.47 -12.62 4.27
C SER A 110 -17.72 -11.37 3.41
N ILE A 111 -17.28 -10.19 3.89
CA ILE A 111 -17.36 -8.94 3.15
C ILE A 111 -16.24 -8.89 2.12
N LEU A 112 -15.01 -9.24 2.52
CA LEU A 112 -13.83 -9.33 1.65
C LEU A 112 -14.11 -10.24 0.45
N ALA A 113 -14.64 -11.45 0.68
CA ALA A 113 -14.98 -12.38 -0.40
C ALA A 113 -15.90 -11.75 -1.47
N ARG A 114 -16.90 -10.97 -1.05
CA ARG A 114 -17.80 -10.26 -1.99
C ARG A 114 -17.10 -9.16 -2.77
N THR A 115 -16.19 -8.43 -2.13
CA THR A 115 -15.38 -7.39 -2.79
C THR A 115 -14.47 -8.03 -3.84
N LEU A 116 -13.76 -9.11 -3.47
CA LEU A 116 -12.85 -9.82 -4.36
C LEU A 116 -13.58 -10.48 -5.52
N GLY A 117 -14.75 -11.10 -5.29
CA GLY A 117 -15.58 -11.66 -6.35
C GLY A 117 -15.98 -10.65 -7.44
N ARG A 118 -15.99 -9.34 -7.12
CA ARG A 118 -16.20 -8.28 -8.12
C ARG A 118 -14.90 -7.84 -8.80
N LEU A 119 -13.78 -7.91 -8.12
CA LEU A 119 -12.48 -7.46 -8.65
C LEU A 119 -11.82 -8.51 -9.55
N GLN A 120 -11.98 -9.80 -9.26
CA GLN A 120 -11.32 -10.87 -10.01
C GLN A 120 -11.69 -10.95 -11.50
N THR A 121 -12.85 -10.39 -11.88
CA THR A 121 -13.32 -10.37 -13.28
C THR A 121 -12.92 -9.11 -14.03
N VAL A 122 -12.17 -8.20 -13.39
CA VAL A 122 -11.84 -6.89 -13.96
C VAL A 122 -10.45 -6.96 -14.61
N GLU A 123 -10.39 -6.61 -15.89
CA GLU A 123 -9.12 -6.51 -16.62
C GLU A 123 -8.20 -5.42 -16.07
N GLY A 124 -6.89 -5.64 -16.19
CA GLY A 124 -5.87 -4.68 -15.82
C GLY A 124 -5.51 -4.69 -14.35
N LEU A 125 -6.05 -5.61 -13.53
CA LEU A 125 -5.53 -5.91 -12.20
C LEU A 125 -4.51 -7.04 -12.28
N HIS A 126 -3.36 -6.83 -11.60
CA HIS A 126 -2.23 -7.75 -11.60
C HIS A 126 -1.96 -8.34 -10.21
N GLY A 127 -2.64 -7.82 -9.17
CA GLY A 127 -2.47 -8.29 -7.81
C GLY A 127 -3.37 -7.58 -6.81
N LEU A 128 -3.34 -8.07 -5.58
CA LEU A 128 -4.09 -7.55 -4.45
C LEU A 128 -3.15 -7.19 -3.31
N GLU A 129 -3.34 -6.03 -2.71
CA GLU A 129 -2.72 -5.65 -1.44
C GLU A 129 -3.82 -5.64 -0.36
N LEU A 130 -3.78 -6.60 0.56
CA LEU A 130 -4.69 -6.60 1.71
C LEU A 130 -4.17 -5.62 2.76
N LEU A 131 -5.05 -4.76 3.25
CA LEU A 131 -4.79 -3.84 4.35
C LEU A 131 -5.63 -4.24 5.57
N PRO A 132 -5.13 -5.13 6.45
CA PRO A 132 -5.79 -5.43 7.72
C PRO A 132 -5.90 -4.17 8.60
N PRO A 133 -6.86 -4.08 9.53
CA PRO A 133 -6.89 -2.99 10.49
C PRO A 133 -5.61 -2.97 11.34
N PRO A 134 -5.18 -1.78 11.84
CA PRO A 134 -3.91 -1.64 12.58
C PRO A 134 -3.79 -2.53 13.84
N ASN A 135 -4.92 -2.93 14.39
CA ASN A 135 -5.03 -3.80 15.57
C ASN A 135 -5.40 -5.25 15.23
N ALA A 136 -5.23 -5.66 13.95
CA ALA A 136 -5.48 -7.04 13.55
C ALA A 136 -4.57 -8.01 14.31
N ASP A 137 -5.15 -9.07 14.81
CA ASP A 137 -4.44 -10.21 15.38
C ASP A 137 -4.13 -11.28 14.32
N ALA A 138 -3.38 -12.31 14.71
CA ALA A 138 -3.03 -13.43 13.85
C ALA A 138 -4.24 -14.15 13.26
N SER A 139 -5.31 -14.30 14.04
CA SER A 139 -6.55 -14.97 13.62
C SER A 139 -7.24 -14.21 12.50
N LEU A 140 -7.36 -12.88 12.62
CA LEU A 140 -7.96 -12.04 11.60
C LEU A 140 -7.12 -12.02 10.33
N VAL A 141 -5.78 -11.86 10.44
CA VAL A 141 -4.88 -11.90 9.28
C VAL A 141 -5.00 -13.23 8.53
N THR A 142 -4.97 -14.36 9.25
CA THR A 142 -5.17 -15.69 8.66
C THR A 142 -6.52 -15.79 7.93
N ALA A 143 -7.60 -15.33 8.57
CA ALA A 143 -8.93 -15.40 7.97
C ALA A 143 -9.05 -14.56 6.70
N LEU A 144 -8.47 -13.35 6.68
CA LEU A 144 -8.50 -12.47 5.52
C LEU A 144 -7.67 -13.03 4.35
N VAL A 145 -6.44 -13.49 4.61
CA VAL A 145 -5.57 -14.02 3.56
C VAL A 145 -6.15 -15.30 2.95
N ARG A 146 -6.58 -16.27 3.77
CA ARG A 146 -7.22 -17.50 3.27
C ARG A 146 -8.51 -17.22 2.50
N THR A 147 -9.25 -16.19 2.90
CA THR A 147 -10.44 -15.77 2.15
C THR A 147 -10.06 -15.20 0.79
N ALA A 148 -9.02 -14.38 0.73
CA ALA A 148 -8.55 -13.80 -0.52
C ALA A 148 -8.03 -14.87 -1.47
N GLU A 149 -7.21 -15.79 -0.98
CA GLU A 149 -6.67 -16.92 -1.76
C GLU A 149 -7.78 -17.79 -2.41
N ARG A 150 -8.88 -18.02 -1.67
CA ARG A 150 -10.01 -18.79 -2.20
C ARG A 150 -10.91 -18.02 -3.16
N ALA A 151 -10.97 -16.70 -3.02
CA ALA A 151 -11.91 -15.84 -3.74
C ALA A 151 -11.31 -15.21 -5.00
N CYS A 152 -9.98 -15.26 -5.18
CA CYS A 152 -9.29 -14.58 -6.27
C CYS A 152 -8.00 -15.30 -6.66
N ASP A 153 -7.75 -15.39 -7.96
CA ASP A 153 -6.55 -16.02 -8.54
C ASP A 153 -5.35 -15.09 -8.65
N LEU A 154 -5.48 -13.80 -8.24
CA LEU A 154 -4.39 -12.83 -8.29
C LEU A 154 -3.40 -13.03 -7.12
N PRO A 155 -2.10 -12.72 -7.31
CA PRO A 155 -1.14 -12.75 -6.21
C PRO A 155 -1.52 -11.76 -5.10
N ILE A 156 -1.29 -12.15 -3.84
CA ILE A 156 -1.74 -11.43 -2.66
C ILE A 156 -0.53 -10.97 -1.84
N TRP A 157 -0.42 -9.67 -1.63
CA TRP A 157 0.47 -9.05 -0.63
C TRP A 157 -0.35 -8.63 0.58
N VAL A 158 0.26 -8.70 1.76
CA VAL A 158 -0.35 -8.18 3.01
C VAL A 158 0.45 -7.00 3.51
N LYS A 159 -0.21 -5.84 3.68
CA LYS A 159 0.42 -4.66 4.25
C LYS A 159 0.36 -4.71 5.77
N LEU A 160 1.52 -4.87 6.40
CA LEU A 160 1.65 -5.11 7.83
C LEU A 160 1.85 -3.82 8.62
N PRO A 161 1.18 -3.68 9.79
CA PRO A 161 1.46 -2.59 10.72
C PRO A 161 2.89 -2.72 11.25
N LEU A 162 3.65 -1.61 11.26
CA LEU A 162 5.07 -1.62 11.64
C LEU A 162 5.30 -2.24 13.02
N ALA A 163 4.46 -1.93 14.01
CA ALA A 163 4.59 -2.41 15.37
C ALA A 163 4.43 -3.95 15.53
N HIS A 164 3.74 -4.58 14.58
CA HIS A 164 3.40 -6.02 14.65
C HIS A 164 3.92 -6.79 13.43
N ALA A 165 4.71 -6.14 12.57
CA ALA A 165 5.12 -6.72 11.28
C ALA A 165 5.82 -8.08 11.45
N ALA A 166 6.81 -8.18 12.35
CA ALA A 166 7.55 -9.43 12.56
C ALA A 166 6.68 -10.55 13.14
N ALA A 167 5.69 -10.22 13.98
CA ALA A 167 4.79 -11.22 14.54
C ALA A 167 3.74 -11.72 13.53
N LEU A 168 3.25 -10.83 12.65
CA LEU A 168 2.22 -11.16 11.67
C LEU A 168 2.76 -11.70 10.34
N ALA A 169 4.04 -11.47 10.04
CA ALA A 169 4.67 -11.89 8.79
C ALA A 169 4.58 -13.42 8.57
N PRO A 170 4.98 -14.30 9.51
CA PRO A 170 4.86 -15.75 9.32
C PRO A 170 3.40 -16.16 9.11
N VAL A 171 2.49 -15.58 9.90
CA VAL A 171 1.06 -15.88 9.84
C VAL A 171 0.46 -15.58 8.46
N ALA A 172 0.82 -14.42 7.87
CA ALA A 172 0.35 -14.03 6.55
C ALA A 172 0.89 -14.98 5.45
N VAL A 173 2.16 -15.35 5.52
CA VAL A 173 2.81 -16.27 4.55
C VAL A 173 2.21 -17.67 4.65
N GLU A 174 2.06 -18.23 5.87
CA GLU A 174 1.43 -19.52 6.10
C GLU A 174 -0.04 -19.56 5.64
N ALA A 175 -0.71 -18.42 5.64
CA ALA A 175 -2.08 -18.30 5.15
C ALA A 175 -2.19 -18.21 3.62
N GLY A 176 -1.08 -18.00 2.87
CA GLY A 176 -1.03 -17.96 1.41
C GLY A 176 -0.60 -16.62 0.80
N ALA A 177 -0.14 -15.64 1.59
CA ALA A 177 0.41 -14.41 1.03
C ALA A 177 1.73 -14.68 0.29
N VAL A 178 1.85 -14.18 -0.95
CA VAL A 178 3.06 -14.32 -1.77
C VAL A 178 4.13 -13.28 -1.42
N GLY A 179 3.72 -12.22 -0.73
CA GLY A 179 4.63 -11.17 -0.30
C GLY A 179 4.02 -10.31 0.81
N LEU A 180 4.88 -9.49 1.40
CA LEU A 180 4.59 -8.65 2.55
C LEU A 180 4.98 -7.21 2.23
N VAL A 181 4.07 -6.27 2.48
CA VAL A 181 4.38 -4.84 2.46
C VAL A 181 4.60 -4.38 3.89
N VAL A 182 5.85 -4.10 4.24
CA VAL A 182 6.22 -3.60 5.57
C VAL A 182 6.08 -2.09 5.58
N GLY A 183 4.96 -1.59 6.16
CA GLY A 183 4.76 -0.15 6.06
C GLY A 183 3.34 0.37 6.19
N GLN A 184 2.45 -0.28 6.90
CA GLN A 184 1.22 0.40 7.32
C GLN A 184 1.60 1.53 8.28
N ALA A 185 1.25 2.76 7.90
CA ALA A 185 1.65 3.96 8.61
C ALA A 185 1.25 3.92 10.09
N PRO A 186 2.15 4.27 11.03
CA PRO A 186 1.83 4.30 12.45
C PRO A 186 0.78 5.37 12.75
N VAL A 187 0.00 5.15 13.80
CA VAL A 187 -0.99 6.14 14.27
C VAL A 187 -0.27 7.25 15.02
N GLY A 188 -0.53 8.50 14.62
CA GLY A 188 -0.07 9.71 15.30
C GLY A 188 -1.23 10.61 15.70
N ALA A 189 -0.94 11.65 16.49
CA ALA A 189 -1.88 12.69 16.82
C ALA A 189 -1.20 14.07 16.85
N ALA A 190 -1.93 15.09 16.41
CA ALA A 190 -1.49 16.48 16.51
C ALA A 190 -2.70 17.39 16.78
N LEU A 191 -2.45 18.55 17.40
CA LEU A 191 -3.47 19.56 17.58
C LEU A 191 -3.41 20.56 16.43
N ARG A 192 -4.54 20.82 15.80
CA ARG A 192 -4.71 21.87 14.80
C ARG A 192 -5.58 22.98 15.35
N THR A 193 -5.13 24.22 15.21
CA THR A 193 -5.94 25.37 15.57
C THR A 193 -6.92 25.67 14.42
N VAL A 194 -8.21 25.67 14.74
CA VAL A 194 -9.32 26.02 13.85
C VAL A 194 -10.23 26.97 14.61
N ASP A 195 -10.46 28.16 14.08
CA ASP A 195 -11.30 29.21 14.71
C ASP A 195 -10.89 29.49 16.16
N GLY A 196 -9.56 29.57 16.42
CA GLY A 196 -9.00 29.83 17.75
C GLY A 196 -9.07 28.66 18.73
N GLN A 197 -9.63 27.49 18.33
CA GLN A 197 -9.74 26.31 19.16
C GLN A 197 -8.75 25.23 18.72
N HIS A 198 -8.13 24.53 19.68
CA HIS A 198 -7.31 23.36 19.40
C HIS A 198 -8.20 22.14 19.18
N ARG A 199 -8.17 21.58 17.96
CA ARG A 199 -8.89 20.36 17.60
C ARG A 199 -7.88 19.23 17.33
N PRO A 200 -8.05 18.04 17.94
CA PRO A 200 -7.16 16.91 17.68
C PRO A 200 -7.42 16.35 16.27
N VAL A 201 -6.32 16.05 15.57
CA VAL A 201 -6.29 15.17 14.40
C VAL A 201 -5.54 13.93 14.82
N ARG A 202 -6.19 12.76 14.74
CA ARG A 202 -5.59 11.46 15.04
C ARG A 202 -5.72 10.57 13.83
N GLY A 203 -4.59 10.19 13.24
CA GLY A 203 -4.59 9.43 11.99
C GLY A 203 -3.23 8.83 11.68
N ALA A 204 -3.03 8.46 10.44
CA ALA A 204 -1.77 7.93 9.96
C ALA A 204 -0.68 9.01 9.87
N LEU A 205 0.54 8.67 10.29
CA LEU A 205 1.71 9.54 10.20
C LEU A 205 2.43 9.30 8.87
N TYR A 206 2.51 10.34 8.04
CA TYR A 206 3.21 10.34 6.76
C TYR A 206 4.38 11.32 6.75
N GLY A 207 5.37 11.06 5.90
CA GLY A 207 6.53 11.91 5.71
C GLY A 207 7.85 11.22 6.10
N PRO A 208 9.00 11.92 6.00
CA PRO A 208 10.34 11.34 6.25
C PRO A 208 10.50 10.66 7.59
N LEU A 209 9.79 11.11 8.64
CA LEU A 209 9.81 10.49 9.97
C LEU A 209 9.34 9.04 10.00
N ALA A 210 8.58 8.57 8.99
CA ALA A 210 8.14 7.19 8.92
C ALA A 210 9.27 6.22 8.47
N PHE A 211 10.37 6.73 7.89
CA PHE A 211 11.44 5.87 7.35
C PHE A 211 12.18 5.06 8.43
N PRO A 212 12.72 5.65 9.53
CA PRO A 212 13.45 4.86 10.53
C PRO A 212 12.62 3.72 11.15
N PRO A 213 11.39 3.91 11.61
CA PRO A 213 10.60 2.81 12.14
C PRO A 213 10.21 1.78 11.07
N MET A 214 10.00 2.19 9.82
CA MET A 214 9.77 1.27 8.71
C MET A 214 11.02 0.40 8.47
N LEU A 215 12.22 0.99 8.40
CA LEU A 215 13.45 0.25 8.18
C LEU A 215 13.72 -0.74 9.32
N ALA A 216 13.48 -0.35 10.57
CA ALA A 216 13.61 -1.26 11.72
C ALA A 216 12.66 -2.46 11.62
N ALA A 217 11.40 -2.23 11.25
CA ALA A 217 10.43 -3.30 11.04
C ALA A 217 10.81 -4.20 9.85
N LEU A 218 11.31 -3.61 8.75
CA LEU A 218 11.78 -4.36 7.58
C LEU A 218 12.94 -5.29 7.94
N LEU A 219 13.95 -4.81 8.65
CA LEU A 219 15.09 -5.62 9.11
C LEU A 219 14.60 -6.80 9.97
N ALA A 220 13.66 -6.55 10.88
CA ALA A 220 13.11 -7.60 11.75
C ALA A 220 12.33 -8.66 10.94
N VAL A 221 11.56 -8.26 9.92
CA VAL A 221 10.85 -9.21 9.05
C VAL A 221 11.82 -9.96 8.13
N ALA A 222 12.80 -9.28 7.55
CA ALA A 222 13.81 -9.91 6.68
C ALA A 222 14.64 -10.98 7.40
N ALA A 223 14.96 -10.75 8.69
CA ALA A 223 15.67 -11.72 9.54
C ALA A 223 14.91 -13.05 9.74
N LEU A 224 13.59 -13.08 9.47
CA LEU A 224 12.80 -14.32 9.57
C LEU A 224 13.03 -15.27 8.39
N GLY A 225 13.62 -14.83 7.28
CA GLY A 225 13.93 -15.67 6.12
C GLY A 225 12.69 -16.31 5.47
N LEU A 226 11.54 -15.64 5.48
CA LEU A 226 10.29 -16.18 4.96
C LEU A 226 10.32 -16.31 3.43
N PRO A 227 9.66 -17.32 2.83
CA PRO A 227 9.58 -17.51 1.39
C PRO A 227 8.55 -16.55 0.73
N ALA A 228 8.72 -15.25 0.98
CA ALA A 228 7.82 -14.19 0.51
C ALA A 228 8.63 -12.97 0.09
N THR A 229 8.19 -12.26 -0.95
CA THR A 229 8.81 -10.99 -1.33
C THR A 229 8.51 -9.91 -0.30
N LEU A 230 9.50 -9.05 0.00
CA LEU A 230 9.33 -7.93 0.90
C LEU A 230 9.27 -6.62 0.10
N ILE A 231 8.29 -5.78 0.41
CA ILE A 231 8.13 -4.45 -0.15
C ILE A 231 8.18 -3.45 1.02
N ALA A 232 9.09 -2.48 0.95
CA ALA A 232 9.20 -1.43 1.96
C ALA A 232 8.24 -0.28 1.65
N SER A 233 7.51 0.23 2.64
CA SER A 233 6.58 1.35 2.47
C SER A 233 6.61 2.28 3.67
N GLY A 234 6.94 3.55 3.45
CA GLY A 234 6.91 4.59 4.49
C GLY A 234 8.16 5.45 4.55
N GLY A 235 7.97 6.75 4.41
CA GLY A 235 9.00 7.78 4.61
C GLY A 235 10.12 7.82 3.57
N ILE A 236 9.96 7.19 2.42
CA ILE A 236 10.97 7.11 1.36
C ILE A 236 10.88 8.35 0.46
N HIS A 237 11.92 9.17 0.44
CA HIS A 237 12.01 10.43 -0.30
C HIS A 237 13.31 10.59 -1.09
N THR A 238 14.30 9.70 -0.88
CA THR A 238 15.64 9.82 -1.49
C THR A 238 16.11 8.49 -2.05
N GLY A 239 17.02 8.54 -3.03
CA GLY A 239 17.68 7.35 -3.57
C GLY A 239 18.49 6.58 -2.51
N GLU A 240 19.06 7.29 -1.52
CA GLU A 240 19.75 6.63 -0.41
C GLU A 240 18.80 5.78 0.43
N GLN A 241 17.61 6.28 0.74
CA GLN A 241 16.61 5.51 1.47
C GLN A 241 16.10 4.29 0.67
N VAL A 242 15.99 4.42 -0.67
CA VAL A 242 15.72 3.27 -1.55
C VAL A 242 16.83 2.22 -1.43
N ARG A 243 18.11 2.63 -1.56
CA ARG A 243 19.24 1.69 -1.42
C ARG A 243 19.27 1.00 -0.06
N GLN A 244 19.01 1.73 1.03
CA GLN A 244 18.95 1.16 2.37
C GLN A 244 17.81 0.14 2.51
N ALA A 245 16.62 0.41 1.97
CA ALA A 245 15.50 -0.53 2.01
C ALA A 245 15.80 -1.81 1.19
N LEU A 246 16.37 -1.67 0.00
CA LEU A 246 16.78 -2.82 -0.83
C LEU A 246 17.90 -3.63 -0.15
N ALA A 247 18.90 -2.96 0.43
CA ALA A 247 19.97 -3.62 1.19
C ALA A 247 19.45 -4.33 2.45
N ALA A 248 18.34 -3.85 3.04
CA ALA A 248 17.66 -4.49 4.17
C ALA A 248 16.78 -5.68 3.77
N GLY A 249 16.76 -6.07 2.48
CA GLY A 249 16.07 -7.25 1.98
C GLY A 249 14.74 -6.98 1.26
N ALA A 250 14.35 -5.71 1.03
CA ALA A 250 13.19 -5.42 0.20
C ALA A 250 13.49 -5.71 -1.28
N ALA A 251 12.54 -6.32 -2.00
CA ALA A 251 12.59 -6.46 -3.46
C ALA A 251 12.16 -5.17 -4.17
N ALA A 252 11.31 -4.37 -3.52
CA ALA A 252 10.79 -3.11 -4.05
C ALA A 252 10.42 -2.15 -2.91
N VAL A 253 10.15 -0.90 -3.27
CA VAL A 253 9.71 0.14 -2.35
C VAL A 253 8.42 0.80 -2.85
N GLN A 254 7.50 1.14 -1.95
CA GLN A 254 6.31 1.93 -2.26
C GLN A 254 6.53 3.40 -1.83
N ILE A 255 6.24 4.32 -2.76
CA ILE A 255 6.25 5.76 -2.55
C ILE A 255 4.80 6.25 -2.66
N ASP A 256 4.29 6.90 -1.63
CA ASP A 256 2.92 7.42 -1.60
C ASP A 256 2.89 8.96 -1.40
N SER A 257 2.90 9.44 -0.17
CA SER A 257 2.76 10.86 0.14
C SER A 257 3.88 11.74 -0.42
N ALA A 258 5.05 11.20 -0.72
CA ALA A 258 6.14 11.96 -1.32
C ALA A 258 5.78 12.50 -2.72
N VAL A 259 4.95 11.79 -3.50
CA VAL A 259 4.51 12.27 -4.82
C VAL A 259 3.54 13.46 -4.75
N TRP A 260 2.92 13.72 -3.59
CA TRP A 260 2.09 14.91 -3.40
C TRP A 260 2.93 16.19 -3.31
N VAL A 261 4.19 16.05 -2.89
CA VAL A 261 5.14 17.17 -2.78
C VAL A 261 6.04 17.25 -4.01
N GLU A 262 6.50 16.09 -4.50
CA GLU A 262 7.39 15.96 -5.65
C GLU A 262 6.86 14.87 -6.62
N PRO A 263 5.92 15.20 -7.53
CA PRO A 263 5.36 14.23 -8.46
C PRO A 263 6.40 13.52 -9.35
N GLY A 264 7.49 14.20 -9.72
CA GLY A 264 8.60 13.64 -10.50
C GLY A 264 9.56 12.72 -9.73
N LEU A 265 9.38 12.56 -8.41
CA LEU A 265 10.27 11.77 -7.55
C LEU A 265 10.44 10.32 -8.04
N PRO A 266 9.39 9.55 -8.39
CA PRO A 266 9.58 8.17 -8.86
C PRO A 266 10.51 8.07 -10.06
N GLY A 267 10.30 8.89 -11.09
CA GLY A 267 11.17 8.92 -12.28
C GLY A 267 12.61 9.34 -11.96
N ARG A 268 12.83 10.23 -11.00
CA ARG A 268 14.17 10.60 -10.54
C ARG A 268 14.85 9.43 -9.80
N LEU A 269 14.12 8.70 -8.96
CA LEU A 269 14.65 7.55 -8.23
C LEU A 269 15.02 6.36 -9.12
N VAL A 270 14.34 6.19 -10.26
CA VAL A 270 14.65 5.14 -11.24
C VAL A 270 15.91 5.46 -12.03
N ARG A 271 16.13 6.73 -12.30
CA ARG A 271 17.31 7.16 -13.11
C ARG A 271 18.60 7.27 -12.28
N GLY A 272 18.55 7.16 -10.96
CA GLY A 272 19.68 7.26 -10.04
C GLY A 272 19.81 8.62 -9.43
#